data_a91835c4906ae05a6aa6bc8178b41b82
#
_entry.id   a91835c4906ae05a6aa6bc8178b41b82
#
_cell.length_a   1.000
_cell.length_b   1.000
_cell.length_c   1.000
_cell.angle_alpha   90.00
_cell.angle_beta   90.00
_cell.angle_gamma   90.00
#
_symmetry.space_group_name_H-M   'P 1'
#
loop_
_entity.id
_entity.type
_entity.pdbx_description
1 polymer ?
#
loop_
_entity_poly.entity_id
_entity_poly.type
_entity_poly.pdbx_seq_one_letter_code
_entity_poly.pdbx_strand_id
1 'polypeptide(L)'
;MLNTKLFDHTILKADATEAQVAKICDEALAHDFASVCVNQYYTKFVAEKLKGSDVKVCTVVGFPLGMSDTRVKAFETRAAIEDGAQEVDMVINVGALKDGKYDFVRSDIQTLKEVCGKDIVLKVIIETCLLTDEEKVKACELAKRSRR
;
A
#
# COMPACT_ATOMS: atom_id res chain seq x y z
N MET A 1 6.23 26.33 -5.10
CA MET A 1 7.02 25.42 -4.22
C MET A 1 6.43 24.03 -4.34
N LEU A 2 7.23 23.00 -4.52
CA LEU A 2 6.76 21.61 -4.65
C LEU A 2 6.21 21.15 -3.29
N ASN A 3 5.00 20.54 -3.29
CA ASN A 3 4.44 19.97 -2.06
C ASN A 3 5.03 18.58 -1.82
N THR A 4 5.96 18.48 -0.89
CA THR A 4 6.67 17.23 -0.55
C THR A 4 5.75 16.17 0.06
N LYS A 5 4.61 16.58 0.66
CA LYS A 5 3.58 15.69 1.19
C LYS A 5 2.77 14.93 0.13
N LEU A 6 3.13 15.04 -1.15
CA LEU A 6 2.57 14.22 -2.23
C LEU A 6 3.48 13.05 -2.64
N PHE A 7 4.61 12.85 -1.95
CA PHE A 7 5.58 11.81 -2.29
C PHE A 7 5.63 10.72 -1.22
N ASP A 8 5.42 9.49 -1.67
CA ASP A 8 5.75 8.28 -0.91
C ASP A 8 7.16 7.84 -1.32
N HIS A 9 8.15 8.08 -0.45
CA HIS A 9 9.54 7.71 -0.72
C HIS A 9 9.71 6.20 -0.60
N THR A 10 10.05 5.53 -1.72
CA THR A 10 9.78 4.09 -1.88
C THR A 10 11.03 3.29 -2.21
N ILE A 11 11.21 2.14 -1.55
CA ILE A 11 12.18 1.12 -1.90
C ILE A 11 11.54 -0.28 -1.79
N LEU A 12 11.35 -0.94 -2.95
CA LEU A 12 10.64 -2.23 -3.06
C LEU A 12 11.46 -3.31 -3.76
N LYS A 13 12.77 -3.09 -3.95
CA LYS A 13 13.66 -4.08 -4.56
C LYS A 13 13.78 -5.30 -3.65
N ALA A 14 13.80 -6.49 -4.24
CA ALA A 14 13.94 -7.74 -3.50
C ALA A 14 15.29 -7.86 -2.76
N ASP A 15 16.32 -7.18 -3.26
CA ASP A 15 17.67 -7.13 -2.71
C ASP A 15 17.93 -5.88 -1.84
N ALA A 16 16.89 -5.11 -1.49
CA ALA A 16 17.04 -3.95 -0.63
C ALA A 16 17.62 -4.34 0.73
N THR A 17 18.69 -3.64 1.12
CA THR A 17 19.36 -3.84 2.40
C THR A 17 18.84 -2.87 3.46
N GLU A 18 19.02 -3.21 4.74
CA GLU A 18 18.66 -2.35 5.86
C GLU A 18 19.34 -0.97 5.78
N ALA A 19 20.61 -0.92 5.35
CA ALA A 19 21.31 0.35 5.15
C ALA A 19 20.67 1.24 4.07
N GLN A 20 20.15 0.63 2.99
CA GLN A 20 19.43 1.36 1.94
C GLN A 20 18.08 1.86 2.44
N VAL A 21 17.36 1.05 3.22
CA VAL A 21 16.09 1.45 3.84
C VAL A 21 16.30 2.57 4.85
N ALA A 22 17.36 2.50 5.67
CA ALA A 22 17.73 3.58 6.60
C ALA A 22 17.96 4.90 5.86
N LYS A 23 18.70 4.86 4.75
CA LYS A 23 18.93 6.04 3.90
C LYS A 23 17.64 6.65 3.38
N ILE A 24 16.69 5.82 2.90
CA ILE A 24 15.36 6.28 2.45
C ILE A 24 14.59 6.97 3.60
N CYS A 25 14.68 6.45 4.82
CA CYS A 25 14.07 7.08 5.99
C CYS A 25 14.70 8.44 6.28
N ASP A 26 16.04 8.54 6.27
CA ASP A 26 16.76 9.78 6.52
C ASP A 26 16.43 10.86 5.47
N GLU A 27 16.35 10.48 4.20
CA GLU A 27 15.93 11.36 3.10
C GLU A 27 14.48 11.83 3.26
N ALA A 28 13.56 10.91 3.63
CA ALA A 28 12.16 11.27 3.85
C ALA A 28 11.97 12.25 5.01
N LEU A 29 12.74 12.09 6.09
CA LEU A 29 12.75 13.02 7.22
C LEU A 29 13.30 14.39 6.82
N ALA A 30 14.42 14.41 6.08
CA ALA A 30 15.09 15.65 5.66
C ALA A 30 14.22 16.50 4.72
N HIS A 31 13.41 15.85 3.88
CA HIS A 31 12.56 16.51 2.87
C HIS A 31 11.08 16.58 3.27
N ASP A 32 10.73 16.08 4.44
CA ASP A 32 9.36 16.04 4.96
C ASP A 32 8.37 15.42 3.95
N PHE A 33 8.69 14.23 3.43
CA PHE A 33 7.82 13.50 2.50
C PHE A 33 6.55 12.96 3.20
N ALA A 34 5.56 12.53 2.42
CA ALA A 34 4.31 11.97 2.97
C ALA A 34 4.55 10.68 3.74
N SER A 35 5.30 9.75 3.14
CA SER A 35 5.58 8.44 3.72
C SER A 35 6.93 7.87 3.27
N VAL A 36 7.34 6.80 3.95
CA VAL A 36 8.31 5.81 3.45
C VAL A 36 7.56 4.53 3.18
N CYS A 37 7.65 4.02 1.93
CA CYS A 37 6.99 2.81 1.48
C CYS A 37 8.00 1.68 1.26
N VAL A 38 7.76 0.53 1.92
CA VAL A 38 8.66 -0.62 1.92
C VAL A 38 7.89 -1.93 1.79
N ASN A 39 8.61 -3.02 1.51
CA ASN A 39 8.11 -4.37 1.73
C ASN A 39 7.92 -4.65 3.22
N GLN A 40 6.95 -5.49 3.57
CA GLN A 40 6.51 -5.72 4.94
C GLN A 40 7.64 -6.10 5.90
N TYR A 41 8.65 -6.83 5.45
CA TYR A 41 9.82 -7.21 6.26
C TYR A 41 10.46 -6.01 6.98
N TYR A 42 10.44 -4.82 6.35
CA TYR A 42 11.02 -3.60 6.89
C TYR A 42 10.05 -2.69 7.64
N THR A 43 8.75 -3.02 7.73
CA THR A 43 7.74 -2.13 8.32
C THR A 43 8.10 -1.71 9.74
N LYS A 44 8.45 -2.66 10.59
CA LYS A 44 8.82 -2.39 11.98
C LYS A 44 10.08 -1.52 12.10
N PHE A 45 11.09 -1.80 11.29
CA PHE A 45 12.32 -1.01 11.25
C PHE A 45 12.03 0.45 10.84
N VAL A 46 11.21 0.65 9.81
CA VAL A 46 10.79 1.99 9.36
C VAL A 46 9.96 2.70 10.43
N ALA A 47 9.05 1.99 11.11
CA ALA A 47 8.26 2.56 12.20
C ALA A 47 9.14 3.07 13.35
N GLU A 48 10.19 2.36 13.70
CA GLU A 48 11.17 2.79 14.71
C GLU A 48 11.96 4.02 14.24
N LYS A 49 12.40 4.04 12.98
CA LYS A 49 13.17 5.13 12.38
C LYS A 49 12.37 6.43 12.23
N LEU A 50 11.08 6.35 11.92
CA LEU A 50 10.22 7.51 11.69
C LEU A 50 9.50 8.00 12.95
N LYS A 51 9.73 7.34 14.09
CA LYS A 51 9.06 7.67 15.37
C LYS A 51 9.22 9.14 15.74
N GLY A 52 8.08 9.78 16.03
CA GLY A 52 8.05 11.18 16.44
C GLY A 52 8.06 12.18 15.27
N SER A 53 8.01 11.70 14.01
CA SER A 53 7.86 12.53 12.82
C SER A 53 6.45 12.48 12.25
N ASP A 54 6.15 13.36 11.28
CA ASP A 54 4.90 13.36 10.52
C ASP A 54 4.96 12.45 9.27
N VAL A 55 6.15 11.90 8.96
CA VAL A 55 6.33 10.97 7.84
C VAL A 55 5.68 9.63 8.20
N LYS A 56 4.78 9.15 7.35
CA LYS A 56 4.01 7.93 7.60
C LYS A 56 4.78 6.67 7.22
N VAL A 57 4.48 5.59 7.93
CA VAL A 57 4.96 4.25 7.60
C VAL A 57 3.97 3.63 6.63
N CYS A 58 4.40 3.37 5.40
CA CYS A 58 3.63 2.72 4.35
C CYS A 58 4.23 1.35 4.02
N THR A 59 3.39 0.37 3.78
CA THR A 59 3.83 -0.96 3.31
C THR A 59 2.91 -1.50 2.24
N VAL A 60 3.47 -2.31 1.33
CA VAL A 60 2.71 -2.98 0.28
C VAL A 60 2.14 -4.31 0.76
N VAL A 61 0.97 -4.70 0.24
CA VAL A 61 0.26 -5.94 0.55
C VAL A 61 -0.23 -6.62 -0.74
N GLY A 62 -0.08 -7.94 -0.81
CA GLY A 62 -0.38 -8.69 -2.03
C GLY A 62 0.52 -8.27 -3.21
N PHE A 63 1.67 -7.74 -2.91
CA PHE A 63 2.56 -7.10 -3.88
C PHE A 63 3.60 -8.12 -4.43
N PRO A 64 3.96 -8.05 -5.74
CA PRO A 64 3.46 -7.09 -6.73
C PRO A 64 2.25 -7.56 -7.56
N LEU A 65 1.80 -8.81 -7.41
CA LEU A 65 0.89 -9.46 -8.36
C LEU A 65 -0.60 -9.24 -8.05
N GLY A 66 -0.97 -8.95 -6.81
CA GLY A 66 -2.36 -8.80 -6.39
C GLY A 66 -3.19 -10.09 -6.41
N MET A 67 -2.58 -11.24 -6.67
CA MET A 67 -3.27 -12.52 -6.90
C MET A 67 -3.27 -13.46 -5.69
N SER A 68 -2.80 -13.00 -4.53
CA SER A 68 -2.94 -13.76 -3.29
C SER A 68 -4.42 -13.87 -2.90
N ASP A 69 -4.77 -14.97 -2.22
CA ASP A 69 -6.10 -15.13 -1.62
C ASP A 69 -6.43 -13.94 -0.70
N THR A 70 -7.68 -13.49 -0.68
CA THR A 70 -8.12 -12.36 0.16
C THR A 70 -7.78 -12.56 1.64
N ARG A 71 -7.87 -13.81 2.16
CA ARG A 71 -7.51 -14.15 3.54
C ARG A 71 -6.02 -13.91 3.82
N VAL A 72 -5.16 -14.21 2.81
CA VAL A 72 -3.71 -13.96 2.91
C VAL A 72 -3.43 -12.47 2.93
N LYS A 73 -4.02 -11.69 2.02
CA LYS A 73 -3.90 -10.23 2.01
C LYS A 73 -4.40 -9.61 3.33
N ALA A 74 -5.52 -10.10 3.86
CA ALA A 74 -6.06 -9.63 5.13
C ALA A 74 -5.15 -9.96 6.32
N PHE A 75 -4.51 -11.13 6.32
CA PHE A 75 -3.52 -11.50 7.33
C PHE A 75 -2.27 -10.61 7.24
N GLU A 76 -1.76 -10.42 6.02
CA GLU A 76 -0.62 -9.55 5.73
C GLU A 76 -0.89 -8.10 6.18
N THR A 77 -2.11 -7.60 5.92
CA THR A 77 -2.54 -6.27 6.37
C THR A 77 -2.54 -6.15 7.89
N ARG A 78 -3.06 -7.16 8.63
CA ARG A 78 -3.04 -7.16 10.11
C ARG A 78 -1.61 -7.13 10.63
N ALA A 79 -0.75 -8.02 10.13
CA ALA A 79 0.64 -8.08 10.54
C ALA A 79 1.38 -6.74 10.26
N ALA A 80 1.12 -6.12 9.11
CA ALA A 80 1.68 -4.81 8.77
C ALA A 80 1.26 -3.72 9.78
N ILE A 81 -0.01 -3.70 10.17
CA ILE A 81 -0.54 -2.74 11.17
C ILE A 81 0.08 -2.98 12.54
N GLU A 82 0.21 -4.24 12.96
CA GLU A 82 0.87 -4.63 14.22
C GLU A 82 2.33 -4.19 14.26
N ASP A 83 3.01 -4.20 13.11
CA ASP A 83 4.39 -3.73 12.93
C ASP A 83 4.51 -2.21 12.80
N GLY A 84 3.39 -1.48 12.84
CA GLY A 84 3.36 -0.02 12.88
C GLY A 84 3.05 0.68 11.56
N ALA A 85 2.54 -0.03 10.54
CA ALA A 85 2.06 0.61 9.31
C ALA A 85 0.89 1.55 9.59
N GLN A 86 0.94 2.74 9.01
CA GLN A 86 -0.11 3.77 9.06
C GLN A 86 -0.82 3.89 7.72
N GLU A 87 -0.19 3.39 6.68
CA GLU A 87 -0.73 3.29 5.32
C GLU A 87 -0.43 1.90 4.76
N VAL A 88 -1.39 1.34 4.04
CA VAL A 88 -1.28 0.03 3.39
C VAL A 88 -1.62 0.17 1.92
N ASP A 89 -0.71 -0.25 1.05
CA ASP A 89 -0.86 -0.21 -0.40
C ASP A 89 -1.11 -1.63 -0.93
N MET A 90 -2.39 -2.00 -1.07
CA MET A 90 -2.75 -3.30 -1.65
C MET A 90 -2.70 -3.28 -3.17
N VAL A 91 -2.30 -4.39 -3.78
CA VAL A 91 -2.44 -4.57 -5.23
C VAL A 91 -3.79 -5.20 -5.54
N ILE A 92 -4.53 -4.60 -6.49
CA ILE A 92 -5.80 -5.13 -7.00
C ILE A 92 -5.58 -6.48 -7.69
N ASN A 93 -6.57 -7.38 -7.66
CA ASN A 93 -6.52 -8.59 -8.47
C ASN A 93 -6.85 -8.24 -9.93
N VAL A 94 -5.80 -8.01 -10.72
CA VAL A 94 -5.91 -7.60 -12.13
C VAL A 94 -6.61 -8.66 -12.97
N GLY A 95 -6.31 -9.95 -12.74
CA GLY A 95 -6.95 -11.05 -13.46
C GLY A 95 -8.46 -11.09 -13.24
N ALA A 96 -8.90 -10.96 -12.00
CA ALA A 96 -10.32 -10.91 -11.67
C ALA A 96 -11.01 -9.66 -12.25
N LEU A 97 -10.31 -8.51 -12.27
CA LEU A 97 -10.82 -7.29 -12.91
C LEU A 97 -11.04 -7.50 -14.41
N LYS A 98 -10.07 -8.10 -15.11
CA LYS A 98 -10.15 -8.40 -16.53
C LYS A 98 -11.23 -9.43 -16.87
N ASP A 99 -11.47 -10.39 -15.97
CA ASP A 99 -12.57 -11.37 -16.08
C ASP A 99 -13.96 -10.75 -15.80
N GLY A 100 -14.04 -9.46 -15.46
CA GLY A 100 -15.30 -8.81 -15.10
C GLY A 100 -15.88 -9.25 -13.75
N LYS A 101 -15.08 -9.91 -12.89
CA LYS A 101 -15.47 -10.36 -11.54
C LYS A 101 -15.49 -9.20 -10.55
N TYR A 102 -16.25 -8.15 -10.85
CA TYR A 102 -16.24 -6.89 -10.11
C TYR A 102 -16.69 -7.02 -8.66
N ASP A 103 -17.63 -7.90 -8.37
CA ASP A 103 -18.07 -8.14 -6.98
C ASP A 103 -16.96 -8.76 -6.14
N PHE A 104 -16.17 -9.68 -6.71
CA PHE A 104 -14.99 -10.23 -6.05
C PHE A 104 -13.95 -9.14 -5.79
N VAL A 105 -13.60 -8.34 -6.81
CA VAL A 105 -12.61 -7.27 -6.68
C VAL A 105 -13.03 -6.26 -5.60
N ARG A 106 -14.32 -5.88 -5.58
CA ARG A 106 -14.86 -4.98 -4.55
C ARG A 106 -14.76 -5.59 -3.17
N SER A 107 -15.16 -6.86 -3.02
CA SER A 107 -15.10 -7.58 -1.73
C SER A 107 -13.68 -7.74 -1.23
N ASP A 108 -12.70 -8.01 -2.11
CA ASP A 108 -11.28 -8.10 -1.78
C ASP A 108 -10.78 -6.77 -1.15
N ILE A 109 -11.06 -5.64 -1.81
CA ILE A 109 -10.69 -4.31 -1.31
C ILE A 109 -11.43 -4.00 0.01
N GLN A 110 -12.73 -4.30 0.09
CA GLN A 110 -13.54 -4.02 1.27
C GLN A 110 -13.04 -4.80 2.48
N THR A 111 -12.68 -6.08 2.32
CA THR A 111 -12.13 -6.90 3.40
C THR A 111 -10.87 -6.27 3.99
N LEU A 112 -9.96 -5.78 3.15
CA LEU A 112 -8.75 -5.11 3.63
C LEU A 112 -9.07 -3.76 4.28
N LYS A 113 -10.04 -3.02 3.75
CA LYS A 113 -10.51 -1.76 4.37
C LYS A 113 -11.10 -2.00 5.76
N GLU A 114 -11.83 -3.08 5.97
CA GLU A 114 -12.38 -3.46 7.28
C GLU A 114 -11.24 -3.77 8.27
N VAL A 115 -10.18 -4.46 7.82
CA VAL A 115 -8.97 -4.70 8.63
C VAL A 115 -8.25 -3.41 8.99
N CYS A 116 -8.13 -2.47 8.06
CA CYS A 116 -7.51 -1.15 8.28
C CYS A 116 -8.32 -0.27 9.25
N GLY A 117 -9.63 -0.46 9.32
CA GLY A 117 -10.50 0.36 10.17
C GLY A 117 -10.51 1.83 9.75
N LYS A 118 -10.61 2.75 10.74
CA LYS A 118 -10.70 4.20 10.50
C LYS A 118 -9.34 4.89 10.48
N ASP A 119 -8.38 4.35 11.19
CA ASP A 119 -7.11 5.03 11.48
C ASP A 119 -6.01 4.74 10.45
N ILE A 120 -6.14 3.64 9.71
CA ILE A 120 -5.16 3.23 8.70
C ILE A 120 -5.67 3.57 7.31
N VAL A 121 -4.83 4.22 6.52
CA VAL A 121 -5.14 4.54 5.13
C VAL A 121 -4.91 3.30 4.27
N LEU A 122 -5.94 2.87 3.54
CA LEU A 122 -5.80 1.87 2.48
C LEU A 122 -5.73 2.58 1.13
N LYS A 123 -4.65 2.34 0.37
CA LYS A 123 -4.54 2.74 -1.04
C LYS A 123 -4.57 1.48 -1.92
N VAL A 124 -5.04 1.61 -3.16
CA VAL A 124 -5.17 0.50 -4.10
C VAL A 124 -4.27 0.75 -5.30
N ILE A 125 -3.24 -0.06 -5.45
CA ILE A 125 -2.41 -0.10 -6.66
C ILE A 125 -3.21 -0.82 -7.73
N ILE A 126 -3.62 -0.10 -8.78
CA ILE A 126 -4.44 -0.66 -9.86
C ILE A 126 -3.63 -1.25 -11.02
N GLU A 127 -2.32 -1.06 -11.04
CA GLU A 127 -1.36 -1.54 -12.06
C GLU A 127 -1.75 -1.08 -13.48
N THR A 128 -1.68 0.22 -13.70
CA THR A 128 -2.20 0.89 -14.91
C THR A 128 -1.61 0.38 -16.21
N CYS A 129 -0.35 -0.10 -16.21
CA CYS A 129 0.31 -0.63 -17.42
C CYS A 129 -0.33 -1.92 -17.97
N LEU A 130 -1.12 -2.63 -17.15
CA LEU A 130 -1.83 -3.85 -17.55
C LEU A 130 -3.30 -3.60 -17.92
N LEU A 131 -3.79 -2.37 -17.79
CA LEU A 131 -5.21 -2.04 -17.90
C LEU A 131 -5.50 -1.17 -19.12
N THR A 132 -6.66 -1.40 -19.75
CA THR A 132 -7.26 -0.44 -20.69
C THR A 132 -7.78 0.79 -19.92
N ASP A 133 -8.14 1.86 -20.63
CA ASP A 133 -8.66 3.06 -19.98
C ASP A 133 -10.01 2.79 -19.30
N GLU A 134 -10.87 1.97 -19.89
CA GLU A 134 -12.14 1.53 -19.30
C GLU A 134 -11.89 0.72 -18.01
N GLU A 135 -10.91 -0.18 -18.02
CA GLU A 135 -10.54 -0.99 -16.85
C GLU A 135 -9.96 -0.10 -15.72
N LYS A 136 -9.16 0.94 -16.05
CA LYS A 136 -8.66 1.91 -15.07
C LYS A 136 -9.82 2.65 -14.37
N VAL A 137 -10.79 3.14 -15.16
CA VAL A 137 -11.99 3.79 -14.62
C VAL A 137 -12.74 2.83 -13.71
N LYS A 138 -12.95 1.59 -14.15
CA LYS A 138 -13.65 0.56 -13.37
C LYS A 138 -12.93 0.25 -12.06
N ALA A 139 -11.62 0.07 -12.07
CA ALA A 139 -10.82 -0.17 -10.88
C ALA A 139 -10.96 0.98 -9.85
N CYS A 140 -10.91 2.23 -10.32
CA CYS A 140 -11.11 3.41 -9.47
C CYS A 140 -12.53 3.47 -8.89
N GLU A 141 -13.57 3.14 -9.66
CA GLU A 141 -14.95 3.07 -9.16
C GLU A 141 -15.11 2.03 -8.05
N LEU A 142 -14.53 0.83 -8.24
CA LEU A 142 -14.59 -0.25 -7.27
C LEU A 142 -13.87 0.14 -5.97
N ALA A 143 -12.67 0.72 -6.07
CA ALA A 143 -11.91 1.21 -4.92
C ALA A 143 -12.66 2.32 -4.17
N LYS A 144 -13.32 3.24 -4.88
CA LYS A 144 -14.11 4.32 -4.27
C LYS A 144 -15.34 3.79 -3.51
N ARG A 145 -16.04 2.81 -4.05
CA ARG A 145 -17.25 2.21 -3.44
C ARG A 145 -16.93 1.38 -2.21
N SER A 146 -15.70 0.87 -2.09
CA SER A 146 -15.24 0.09 -0.94
C SER A 146 -14.90 0.97 0.30
N ARG A 147 -15.01 2.31 0.18
CA ARG A 147 -14.78 3.27 1.29
C ARG A 147 -15.96 3.43 2.25
N ARG A 148 -17.12 2.83 1.93
CA ARG A 148 -18.36 2.98 2.72
C ARG A 148 -18.58 1.80 3.64
#